data_f47feaee32c379d0aca3bdcbf97f0028
#
_entry.id   f47feaee32c379d0aca3bdcbf97f0028
#
_cell.length_a   1.000
_cell.length_b   1.000
_cell.length_c   1.000
_cell.angle_alpha   90.00
_cell.angle_beta   90.00
_cell.angle_gamma   90.00
#
_symmetry.space_group_name_H-M   'P 1'
#
loop_
_entity.id
_entity.type
_entity.pdbx_description
1 polymer ?
#
loop_
_entity_poly.entity_id
_entity_poly.type
_entity_poly.pdbx_seq_one_letter_code
_entity_poly.pdbx_strand_id
1 'polypeptide(L)'
;MINKIKNFFNTDIKNEKYALSDDKTFGKVPLAKAPTSWVRSTCGYCGVGCGLYIGVKDGKPVLTKGDPAHPVNQGTLCPKGLSEHEIVNSSNRYTTPMIKKYGQIVPSTWDEVFKTTSDKFKQIQEKHGNGAVAIVSTGQLLTEDFYTLGKFAQIGLKTNNYCGNTTLCMASAVMGYKQTFGSDGPVGAYEDFSHADVIMLIGANIADNHPILKLHIAKNKKTTGGVWWRCRLS
;
A
#
# COMPACT_ATOMS: atom_id res chain seq x y z
N MET A 1 48.49 -9.36 -7.23
CA MET A 1 47.17 -8.76 -7.49
C MET A 1 46.10 -9.83 -7.80
N ILE A 2 46.40 -10.83 -8.61
CA ILE A 2 45.45 -11.93 -8.97
C ILE A 2 45.00 -12.78 -7.78
N ASN A 3 45.87 -13.02 -6.78
CA ASN A 3 45.49 -13.78 -5.58
C ASN A 3 44.53 -13.04 -4.64
N LYS A 4 44.52 -11.69 -4.64
CA LYS A 4 43.53 -10.91 -3.89
C LYS A 4 42.14 -10.99 -4.53
N ILE A 5 42.08 -11.09 -5.85
CA ILE A 5 40.80 -11.25 -6.58
C ILE A 5 40.25 -12.67 -6.39
N LYS A 6 41.10 -13.70 -6.41
CA LYS A 6 40.67 -15.07 -6.11
C LYS A 6 40.11 -15.20 -4.68
N ASN A 7 40.71 -14.55 -3.70
CA ASN A 7 40.17 -14.54 -2.34
C ASN A 7 38.87 -13.78 -2.17
N PHE A 8 38.59 -12.79 -3.05
CA PHE A 8 37.33 -12.08 -3.04
C PHE A 8 36.16 -12.95 -3.56
N PHE A 9 36.44 -13.87 -4.49
CA PHE A 9 35.45 -14.81 -5.02
C PHE A 9 35.45 -16.18 -4.34
N ASN A 10 36.48 -16.50 -3.55
CA ASN A 10 36.62 -17.79 -2.87
C ASN A 10 36.51 -17.66 -1.34
N THR A 11 35.89 -16.59 -0.87
CA THR A 11 35.39 -16.57 0.50
C THR A 11 34.22 -17.56 0.54
N ASP A 12 34.43 -18.68 1.18
CA ASP A 12 33.37 -19.44 1.82
C ASP A 12 32.53 -18.42 2.60
N ILE A 13 31.46 -17.94 1.98
CA ILE A 13 30.49 -17.05 2.63
C ILE A 13 29.67 -17.97 3.56
N LYS A 14 30.29 -18.55 4.55
CA LYS A 14 29.70 -19.00 5.80
C LYS A 14 29.32 -17.77 6.65
N ASN A 15 28.81 -16.76 5.98
CA ASN A 15 28.29 -15.59 6.66
C ASN A 15 26.84 -15.94 6.98
N GLU A 16 26.55 -16.32 8.22
CA GLU A 16 25.19 -16.65 8.70
C GLU A 16 24.15 -15.60 8.29
N LYS A 17 24.60 -14.36 8.05
CA LYS A 17 23.77 -13.26 7.54
C LYS A 17 23.14 -13.55 6.16
N TYR A 18 23.80 -14.38 5.33
CA TYR A 18 23.32 -14.75 4.00
C TYR A 18 22.93 -16.22 3.88
N ALA A 19 22.94 -16.96 5.00
CA ALA A 19 22.48 -18.33 5.01
C ALA A 19 21.00 -18.39 4.58
N LEU A 20 20.70 -19.39 3.75
CA LEU A 20 19.33 -19.61 3.23
C LEU A 20 18.75 -20.87 3.84
N SER A 21 17.45 -20.86 4.10
CA SER A 21 16.65 -22.03 4.43
C SER A 21 15.68 -22.34 3.30
N ASP A 22 15.27 -23.60 3.22
CA ASP A 22 14.24 -24.01 2.28
C ASP A 22 12.85 -23.74 2.88
N ASP A 23 12.05 -23.00 2.13
CA ASP A 23 10.62 -22.76 2.39
C ASP A 23 9.80 -23.53 1.36
N LYS A 24 8.74 -24.21 1.82
CA LYS A 24 7.90 -25.07 0.96
C LYS A 24 7.14 -24.27 -0.10
N THR A 25 6.83 -23.03 0.18
CA THR A 25 6.00 -22.17 -0.69
C THR A 25 6.85 -21.29 -1.60
N PHE A 26 7.94 -20.72 -1.07
CA PHE A 26 8.72 -19.69 -1.75
C PHE A 26 10.18 -20.09 -2.04
N GLY A 27 10.54 -21.37 -1.84
CA GLY A 27 11.88 -21.87 -2.11
C GLY A 27 12.91 -21.31 -1.12
N LYS A 28 13.96 -20.66 -1.62
CA LYS A 28 15.02 -20.12 -0.75
C LYS A 28 14.61 -18.81 -0.10
N VAL A 29 14.68 -18.76 1.24
CA VAL A 29 14.44 -17.56 2.06
C VAL A 29 15.63 -17.34 3.00
N PRO A 30 15.93 -16.09 3.40
CA PRO A 30 17.01 -15.83 4.36
C PRO A 30 16.75 -16.57 5.69
N LEU A 31 17.71 -17.36 6.16
CA LEU A 31 17.59 -18.14 7.39
C LEU A 31 17.22 -17.27 8.60
N ALA A 32 17.84 -16.10 8.73
CA ALA A 32 17.56 -15.15 9.81
C ALA A 32 16.11 -14.65 9.83
N LYS A 33 15.47 -14.60 8.65
CA LYS A 33 14.08 -14.16 8.45
C LYS A 33 13.16 -15.31 8.02
N ALA A 34 13.57 -16.56 8.20
CA ALA A 34 12.74 -17.71 7.82
C ALA A 34 11.44 -17.73 8.63
N PRO A 35 10.28 -17.58 7.99
CA PRO A 35 9.01 -17.53 8.71
C PRO A 35 8.58 -18.93 9.17
N THR A 36 7.76 -18.97 10.21
CA THR A 36 7.08 -20.20 10.65
C THR A 36 5.72 -20.37 9.98
N SER A 37 5.13 -19.27 9.50
CA SER A 37 3.86 -19.27 8.79
C SER A 37 3.78 -18.12 7.79
N TRP A 38 2.85 -18.24 6.83
CA TRP A 38 2.58 -17.22 5.82
C TRP A 38 1.11 -16.79 5.89
N VAL A 39 0.88 -15.49 5.86
CA VAL A 39 -0.46 -14.89 5.83
C VAL A 39 -0.64 -14.15 4.52
N ARG A 40 -1.69 -14.49 3.78
CA ARG A 40 -2.03 -13.80 2.53
C ARG A 40 -2.61 -12.43 2.82
N SER A 41 -2.18 -11.43 2.06
CA SER A 41 -2.62 -10.05 2.20
C SER A 41 -2.54 -9.31 0.86
N THR A 42 -2.91 -8.03 0.87
CA THR A 42 -2.81 -7.12 -0.27
C THR A 42 -1.90 -5.96 0.08
N CYS A 43 -1.07 -5.52 -0.87
CA CYS A 43 -0.19 -4.37 -0.69
C CYS A 43 -1.00 -3.07 -0.52
N GLY A 44 -0.74 -2.30 0.54
CA GLY A 44 -1.44 -1.08 0.88
C GLY A 44 -0.88 0.21 0.24
N TYR A 45 0.13 0.13 -0.63
CA TYR A 45 0.83 1.33 -1.11
C TYR A 45 0.17 2.06 -2.28
N CYS A 46 -0.21 1.36 -3.32
CA CYS A 46 -0.76 2.00 -4.51
C CYS A 46 -1.93 1.22 -5.10
N GLY A 47 -2.68 1.87 -6.00
CA GLY A 47 -3.88 1.30 -6.62
C GLY A 47 -3.66 0.11 -7.56
N VAL A 48 -2.41 -0.36 -7.74
CA VAL A 48 -2.14 -1.60 -8.50
C VAL A 48 -2.76 -2.82 -7.82
N GLY A 49 -2.81 -2.85 -6.47
CA GLY A 49 -3.49 -3.93 -5.74
C GLY A 49 -2.75 -5.26 -5.79
N CYS A 50 -1.43 -5.26 -5.63
CA CYS A 50 -0.61 -6.47 -5.64
C CYS A 50 -0.96 -7.41 -4.50
N GLY A 51 -1.18 -8.71 -4.80
CA GLY A 51 -1.28 -9.76 -3.79
C GLY A 51 0.09 -10.13 -3.24
N LEU A 52 0.14 -10.37 -1.94
CA LEU A 52 1.37 -10.72 -1.25
C LEU A 52 1.14 -11.69 -0.08
N TYR A 53 2.22 -12.27 0.38
CA TYR A 53 2.29 -13.06 1.60
C TYR A 53 3.22 -12.38 2.59
N ILE A 54 2.77 -12.27 3.82
CA ILE A 54 3.56 -11.83 4.97
C ILE A 54 4.04 -13.08 5.71
N GLY A 55 5.35 -13.26 5.77
CA GLY A 55 5.99 -14.28 6.58
C GLY A 55 6.02 -13.85 8.04
N VAL A 56 5.51 -14.71 8.92
CA VAL A 56 5.44 -14.45 10.36
C VAL A 56 6.36 -15.42 11.10
N LYS A 57 7.11 -14.91 12.06
CA LYS A 57 7.94 -15.66 12.99
C LYS A 57 7.76 -15.08 14.39
N ASP A 58 7.47 -15.93 15.37
CA ASP A 58 7.28 -15.54 16.77
C ASP A 58 6.25 -14.39 16.93
N GLY A 59 5.14 -14.45 16.15
CA GLY A 59 4.09 -13.45 16.14
C GLY A 59 4.45 -12.12 15.46
N LYS A 60 5.64 -12.00 14.85
CA LYS A 60 6.09 -10.78 14.18
C LYS A 60 6.22 -11.00 12.67
N PRO A 61 5.81 -10.02 11.85
CA PRO A 61 6.07 -10.04 10.42
C PRO A 61 7.57 -9.86 10.16
N VAL A 62 8.19 -10.77 9.40
CA VAL A 62 9.64 -10.79 9.19
C VAL A 62 10.06 -10.73 7.72
N LEU A 63 9.14 -11.06 6.81
CA LEU A 63 9.43 -11.13 5.38
C LEU A 63 8.16 -10.89 4.56
N THR A 64 8.30 -10.31 3.37
CA THR A 64 7.21 -10.18 2.39
C THR A 64 7.61 -10.83 1.08
N LYS A 65 6.70 -11.59 0.47
CA LYS A 65 6.81 -12.20 -0.85
C LYS A 65 5.55 -11.92 -1.67
N GLY A 66 5.69 -11.78 -2.99
CA GLY A 66 4.54 -11.66 -3.88
C GLY A 66 3.77 -12.97 -3.99
N ASP A 67 2.45 -12.89 -4.13
CA ASP A 67 1.60 -14.04 -4.36
C ASP A 67 1.69 -14.50 -5.84
N PRO A 68 2.26 -15.68 -6.12
CA PRO A 68 2.39 -16.17 -7.50
C PRO A 68 1.06 -16.42 -8.20
N ALA A 69 0.00 -16.70 -7.43
CA ALA A 69 -1.34 -16.97 -7.96
C ALA A 69 -2.17 -15.69 -8.15
N HIS A 70 -1.68 -14.54 -7.71
CA HIS A 70 -2.43 -13.30 -7.84
C HIS A 70 -2.38 -12.76 -9.29
N PRO A 71 -3.53 -12.47 -9.92
CA PRO A 71 -3.59 -12.14 -11.36
C PRO A 71 -2.84 -10.86 -11.71
N VAL A 72 -2.82 -9.88 -10.80
CA VAL A 72 -2.21 -8.57 -11.06
C VAL A 72 -0.70 -8.61 -11.08
N ASN A 73 -0.05 -9.20 -10.08
CA ASN A 73 1.40 -9.13 -9.92
C ASN A 73 2.15 -10.44 -10.12
N GLN A 74 1.46 -11.59 -10.20
CA GLN A 74 2.04 -12.90 -10.52
C GLN A 74 3.36 -13.18 -9.77
N GLY A 75 3.36 -12.95 -8.47
CA GLY A 75 4.52 -13.15 -7.60
C GLY A 75 5.53 -11.99 -7.58
N THR A 76 5.42 -11.00 -8.45
CA THR A 76 6.34 -9.87 -8.52
C THR A 76 5.91 -8.76 -7.56
N LEU A 77 6.87 -8.16 -6.85
CA LEU A 77 6.65 -6.98 -6.02
C LEU A 77 7.71 -5.91 -6.32
N CYS A 78 7.33 -4.66 -6.19
CA CYS A 78 8.27 -3.54 -6.17
C CYS A 78 8.88 -3.38 -4.76
N PRO A 79 9.94 -2.56 -4.59
CA PRO A 79 10.57 -2.35 -3.28
C PRO A 79 9.61 -1.95 -2.17
N LYS A 80 8.58 -1.15 -2.47
CA LYS A 80 7.55 -0.74 -1.49
C LYS A 80 6.80 -1.94 -0.92
N GLY A 81 6.26 -2.80 -1.80
CA GLY A 81 5.56 -4.01 -1.38
C GLY A 81 6.47 -5.02 -0.67
N LEU A 82 7.74 -5.13 -1.09
CA LEU A 82 8.71 -6.00 -0.41
C LEU A 82 9.01 -5.57 1.03
N SER A 83 8.85 -4.28 1.34
CA SER A 83 9.09 -3.70 2.67
C SER A 83 7.82 -3.59 3.52
N GLU A 84 6.69 -4.12 3.09
CA GLU A 84 5.40 -4.00 3.80
C GLU A 84 5.49 -4.48 5.26
N HIS A 85 6.22 -5.56 5.53
CA HIS A 85 6.41 -6.11 6.88
C HIS A 85 7.20 -5.17 7.81
N GLU A 86 8.00 -4.24 7.29
CA GLU A 86 8.84 -3.35 8.09
C GLU A 86 8.02 -2.24 8.77
N ILE A 87 6.88 -1.85 8.18
CA ILE A 87 6.01 -0.81 8.72
C ILE A 87 5.52 -1.17 10.12
N VAL A 88 5.13 -2.43 10.34
CA VAL A 88 4.61 -2.92 11.63
C VAL A 88 5.71 -2.95 12.70
N ASN A 89 6.95 -3.23 12.29
CA ASN A 89 8.11 -3.35 13.18
C ASN A 89 8.87 -2.04 13.38
N SER A 90 8.43 -0.93 12.78
CA SER A 90 9.11 0.35 12.88
C SER A 90 9.13 0.87 14.32
N SER A 91 10.32 1.25 14.80
CA SER A 91 10.48 1.89 16.12
C SER A 91 9.80 3.25 16.23
N ASN A 92 9.51 3.89 15.09
CA ASN A 92 8.81 5.17 15.01
C ASN A 92 7.27 5.01 15.06
N ARG A 93 6.77 3.77 15.06
CA ARG A 93 5.34 3.50 15.14
C ARG A 93 4.86 3.71 16.57
N TYR A 94 3.84 4.56 16.72
CA TYR A 94 3.13 4.67 18.00
C TYR A 94 2.33 3.39 18.26
N THR A 95 2.59 2.75 19.39
CA THR A 95 1.88 1.53 19.85
C THR A 95 0.92 1.83 20.98
N THR A 96 0.92 3.07 21.48
CA THR A 96 0.07 3.57 22.57
C THR A 96 -0.62 4.84 22.07
N PRO A 97 -1.90 5.05 22.41
CA PRO A 97 -2.58 6.30 22.08
C PRO A 97 -1.92 7.48 22.77
N MET A 98 -1.92 8.62 22.11
CA MET A 98 -1.30 9.85 22.59
C MET A 98 -2.33 10.95 22.72
N ILE A 99 -2.20 11.77 23.73
CA ILE A 99 -3.09 12.91 23.98
C ILE A 99 -2.27 14.18 24.28
N LYS A 100 -2.79 15.35 23.89
CA LYS A 100 -2.17 16.62 24.24
C LYS A 100 -2.65 17.09 25.59
N LYS A 101 -1.72 17.19 26.58
CA LYS A 101 -1.95 17.76 27.92
C LYS A 101 -0.94 18.86 28.16
N TYR A 102 -1.41 20.02 28.60
CA TYR A 102 -0.56 21.18 28.92
C TYR A 102 0.43 21.57 27.80
N GLY A 103 -0.04 21.45 26.55
CA GLY A 103 0.77 21.76 25.37
C GLY A 103 1.70 20.64 24.88
N GLN A 104 1.89 19.56 25.65
CA GLN A 104 2.75 18.44 25.32
C GLN A 104 1.94 17.19 24.91
N ILE A 105 2.49 16.39 23.99
CA ILE A 105 1.91 15.11 23.59
C ILE A 105 2.45 14.04 24.52
N VAL A 106 1.56 13.36 25.25
CA VAL A 106 1.92 12.36 26.24
C VAL A 106 1.15 11.06 26.01
N PRO A 107 1.70 9.89 26.40
CA PRO A 107 0.99 8.61 26.36
C PRO A 107 -0.31 8.66 27.17
N SER A 108 -1.34 7.94 26.71
CA SER A 108 -2.67 7.87 27.32
C SER A 108 -3.25 6.46 27.21
N THR A 109 -4.43 6.25 27.78
CA THR A 109 -5.23 5.03 27.57
C THR A 109 -6.27 5.25 26.47
N TRP A 110 -6.74 4.18 25.86
CA TRP A 110 -7.82 4.26 24.88
C TRP A 110 -9.11 4.85 25.46
N ASP A 111 -9.45 4.51 26.70
CA ASP A 111 -10.64 5.04 27.35
C ASP A 111 -10.57 6.56 27.54
N GLU A 112 -9.41 7.07 27.95
CA GLU A 112 -9.22 8.52 28.10
C GLU A 112 -9.30 9.23 26.75
N VAL A 113 -8.68 8.66 25.69
CA VAL A 113 -8.73 9.25 24.35
C VAL A 113 -10.14 9.23 23.79
N PHE A 114 -10.87 8.11 23.90
CA PHE A 114 -12.25 8.02 23.43
C PHE A 114 -13.16 8.98 24.18
N LYS A 115 -13.04 9.04 25.51
CA LYS A 115 -13.82 9.98 26.31
C LYS A 115 -13.54 11.42 25.89
N THR A 116 -12.29 11.82 25.84
CA THR A 116 -11.88 13.20 25.49
C THR A 116 -12.37 13.59 24.10
N THR A 117 -12.21 12.68 23.12
CA THR A 117 -12.63 12.94 21.73
C THR A 117 -14.16 13.04 21.64
N SER A 118 -14.88 12.12 22.27
CA SER A 118 -16.35 12.12 22.27
C SER A 118 -16.91 13.39 22.94
N ASP A 119 -16.38 13.75 24.12
CA ASP A 119 -16.82 14.95 24.82
C ASP A 119 -16.55 16.21 24.00
N LYS A 120 -15.42 16.25 23.30
CA LYS A 120 -15.09 17.38 22.42
C LYS A 120 -16.02 17.50 21.22
N PHE A 121 -16.34 16.38 20.57
CA PHE A 121 -17.32 16.39 19.48
C PHE A 121 -18.70 16.86 19.97
N LYS A 122 -19.19 16.37 21.10
CA LYS A 122 -20.46 16.80 21.70
C LYS A 122 -20.47 18.30 21.97
N GLN A 123 -19.43 18.84 22.63
CA GLN A 123 -19.30 20.28 22.89
C GLN A 123 -19.39 21.13 21.62
N ILE A 124 -18.69 20.70 20.57
CA ILE A 124 -18.68 21.41 19.29
C ILE A 124 -20.08 21.37 18.65
N GLN A 125 -20.71 20.20 18.66
CA GLN A 125 -22.03 19.99 18.07
C GLN A 125 -23.13 20.75 18.83
N GLU A 126 -23.08 20.77 20.15
CA GLU A 126 -24.00 21.54 20.99
C GLU A 126 -23.89 23.04 20.74
N LYS A 127 -22.67 23.53 20.56
CA LYS A 127 -22.41 24.96 20.34
C LYS A 127 -22.66 25.44 18.90
N HIS A 128 -22.32 24.60 17.91
CA HIS A 128 -22.22 25.01 16.50
C HIS A 128 -23.04 24.16 15.54
N GLY A 129 -23.76 23.15 16.04
CA GLY A 129 -24.50 22.18 15.24
C GLY A 129 -23.65 21.05 14.68
N ASN A 130 -24.32 20.00 14.16
CA ASN A 130 -23.66 18.79 13.65
C ASN A 130 -22.75 19.05 12.44
N GLY A 131 -23.07 20.05 11.63
CA GLY A 131 -22.25 20.43 10.47
C GLY A 131 -20.89 21.05 10.82
N ALA A 132 -20.62 21.36 12.09
CA ALA A 132 -19.34 21.89 12.52
C ALA A 132 -18.24 20.81 12.66
N VAL A 133 -18.61 19.53 12.52
CA VAL A 133 -17.68 18.39 12.55
C VAL A 133 -17.57 17.79 11.14
N ALA A 134 -16.34 17.51 10.71
CA ALA A 134 -16.06 16.87 9.43
C ALA A 134 -15.07 15.71 9.59
N ILE A 135 -15.18 14.72 8.73
CA ILE A 135 -14.20 13.63 8.59
C ILE A 135 -13.49 13.79 7.25
N VAL A 136 -12.16 13.83 7.28
CA VAL A 136 -11.32 13.73 6.09
C VAL A 136 -10.58 12.40 6.16
N SER A 137 -10.89 11.49 5.25
CA SER A 137 -10.28 10.16 5.19
C SER A 137 -9.30 10.02 4.03
N THR A 138 -8.66 8.89 3.97
CA THR A 138 -7.78 8.49 2.85
C THR A 138 -8.46 7.47 1.94
N GLY A 139 -7.98 7.33 0.69
CA GLY A 139 -8.40 6.27 -0.24
C GLY A 139 -7.74 4.92 0.01
N GLN A 140 -6.91 4.78 1.04
CA GLN A 140 -6.09 3.58 1.34
C GLN A 140 -6.55 2.83 2.60
N LEU A 141 -7.83 2.87 2.89
CA LEU A 141 -8.44 2.11 3.98
C LEU A 141 -8.97 0.76 3.47
N LEU A 142 -9.19 -0.16 4.38
CA LEU A 142 -9.96 -1.37 4.11
C LEU A 142 -11.43 -1.02 3.85
N THR A 143 -12.14 -1.87 3.13
CA THR A 143 -13.59 -1.67 2.86
C THR A 143 -14.39 -1.55 4.14
N GLU A 144 -14.05 -2.34 5.15
CA GLU A 144 -14.65 -2.32 6.49
C GLU A 144 -14.42 -1.00 7.22
N ASP A 145 -13.24 -0.40 7.05
CA ASP A 145 -12.91 0.91 7.64
C ASP A 145 -13.76 2.01 7.00
N PHE A 146 -13.88 2.02 5.67
CA PHE A 146 -14.75 2.98 4.96
C PHE A 146 -16.20 2.86 5.42
N TYR A 147 -16.72 1.63 5.52
CA TYR A 147 -18.07 1.38 5.96
C TYR A 147 -18.29 1.88 7.40
N THR A 148 -17.36 1.58 8.30
CA THR A 148 -17.42 1.99 9.70
C THR A 148 -17.34 3.49 9.85
N LEU A 149 -16.41 4.15 9.12
CA LEU A 149 -16.31 5.61 9.12
C LEU A 149 -17.56 6.29 8.55
N GLY A 150 -18.15 5.74 7.50
CA GLY A 150 -19.41 6.25 6.96
C GLY A 150 -20.54 6.18 7.96
N LYS A 151 -20.69 5.06 8.68
CA LYS A 151 -21.65 4.93 9.78
C LYS A 151 -21.35 5.89 10.92
N PHE A 152 -20.09 6.02 11.31
CA PHE A 152 -19.68 6.95 12.36
C PHE A 152 -20.02 8.39 12.01
N ALA A 153 -19.79 8.81 10.76
CA ALA A 153 -20.17 10.14 10.29
C ALA A 153 -21.68 10.38 10.37
N GLN A 154 -22.48 9.48 9.77
CA GLN A 154 -23.92 9.69 9.60
C GLN A 154 -24.71 9.40 10.87
N ILE A 155 -24.41 8.33 11.58
CA ILE A 155 -25.17 7.87 12.74
C ILE A 155 -24.57 8.43 14.03
N GLY A 156 -23.23 8.34 14.17
CA GLY A 156 -22.53 8.79 15.38
C GLY A 156 -22.46 10.30 15.49
N LEU A 157 -21.91 10.96 14.46
CA LEU A 157 -21.72 12.41 14.42
C LEU A 157 -22.89 13.16 13.81
N LYS A 158 -23.80 12.48 13.14
CA LYS A 158 -24.96 13.08 12.43
C LYS A 158 -24.55 14.20 11.47
N THR A 159 -23.45 14.00 10.75
CA THR A 159 -22.92 14.97 9.78
C THR A 159 -22.78 14.31 8.41
N ASN A 160 -23.03 15.09 7.35
CA ASN A 160 -22.74 14.70 5.97
C ASN A 160 -21.35 15.17 5.51
N ASN A 161 -20.59 15.84 6.35
CA ASN A 161 -19.25 16.33 6.04
C ASN A 161 -18.22 15.20 6.13
N TYR A 162 -18.30 14.25 5.20
CA TYR A 162 -17.37 13.16 5.04
C TYR A 162 -16.71 13.25 3.66
N CYS A 163 -15.38 13.45 3.62
CA CYS A 163 -14.63 13.67 2.41
C CYS A 163 -13.41 12.72 2.36
N GLY A 164 -13.15 12.15 1.20
CA GLY A 164 -11.92 11.42 0.94
C GLY A 164 -10.86 12.29 0.26
N ASN A 165 -9.59 11.93 0.36
CA ASN A 165 -8.50 12.62 -0.31
C ASN A 165 -8.60 12.59 -1.84
N THR A 166 -9.40 11.67 -2.40
CA THR A 166 -9.62 11.54 -3.85
C THR A 166 -10.22 12.80 -4.47
N THR A 167 -10.95 13.60 -3.71
CA THR A 167 -11.46 14.91 -4.15
C THR A 167 -10.34 15.92 -4.45
N LEU A 168 -9.15 15.71 -3.87
CA LEU A 168 -7.96 16.55 -4.10
C LEU A 168 -7.02 15.96 -5.15
N CYS A 169 -6.91 14.62 -5.23
CA CYS A 169 -5.87 13.98 -6.04
C CYS A 169 -6.37 13.49 -7.40
N MET A 170 -7.65 13.12 -7.56
CA MET A 170 -8.15 12.55 -8.81
C MET A 170 -9.56 13.04 -9.26
N ALA A 171 -10.02 14.16 -8.76
CA ALA A 171 -11.33 14.71 -9.15
C ALA A 171 -11.45 14.89 -10.67
N SER A 172 -10.41 15.40 -11.33
CA SER A 172 -10.36 15.55 -12.79
C SER A 172 -10.44 14.20 -13.51
N ALA A 173 -9.74 13.17 -13.01
CA ALA A 173 -9.78 11.83 -13.60
C ALA A 173 -11.16 11.19 -13.43
N VAL A 174 -11.80 11.32 -12.26
CA VAL A 174 -13.17 10.85 -12.02
C VAL A 174 -14.15 11.50 -12.98
N MET A 175 -14.05 12.81 -13.17
CA MET A 175 -14.90 13.52 -14.12
C MET A 175 -14.66 13.05 -15.55
N GLY A 176 -13.40 12.84 -15.95
CA GLY A 176 -13.05 12.28 -17.24
C GLY A 176 -13.63 10.89 -17.46
N TYR A 177 -13.53 9.99 -16.50
CA TYR A 177 -14.12 8.65 -16.58
C TYR A 177 -15.65 8.71 -16.69
N LYS A 178 -16.31 9.49 -15.83
CA LYS A 178 -17.76 9.63 -15.85
C LYS A 178 -18.30 10.23 -17.15
N GLN A 179 -17.62 11.23 -17.70
CA GLN A 179 -18.04 11.85 -18.98
C GLN A 179 -17.78 10.94 -20.17
N THR A 180 -16.71 10.15 -20.16
CA THR A 180 -16.35 9.29 -21.29
C THR A 180 -17.02 7.92 -21.21
N PHE A 181 -17.07 7.31 -20.04
CA PHE A 181 -17.50 5.92 -19.86
C PHE A 181 -18.77 5.75 -19.01
N GLY A 182 -19.29 6.82 -18.43
CA GLY A 182 -20.49 6.78 -17.58
C GLY A 182 -20.25 6.25 -16.16
N SER A 183 -19.04 5.79 -15.84
CA SER A 183 -18.68 5.20 -14.53
C SER A 183 -17.40 5.78 -13.97
N ASP A 184 -17.23 5.68 -12.64
CA ASP A 184 -16.03 6.09 -11.95
C ASP A 184 -15.04 4.91 -11.90
N GLY A 185 -14.22 4.80 -12.92
CA GLY A 185 -13.17 3.80 -12.99
C GLY A 185 -12.71 3.50 -14.41
N PRO A 186 -11.50 2.96 -14.56
CA PRO A 186 -11.00 2.51 -15.86
C PRO A 186 -11.81 1.30 -16.36
N VAL A 187 -12.06 1.25 -17.66
CA VAL A 187 -12.85 0.18 -18.31
C VAL A 187 -12.00 -1.01 -18.75
N GLY A 188 -10.67 -0.95 -18.63
CA GLY A 188 -9.75 -2.00 -19.01
C GLY A 188 -9.29 -2.85 -17.84
N ALA A 189 -8.60 -3.96 -18.15
CA ALA A 189 -7.91 -4.83 -17.21
C ALA A 189 -6.40 -4.77 -17.40
N TYR A 190 -5.63 -5.24 -16.41
CA TYR A 190 -4.16 -5.32 -16.54
C TYR A 190 -3.71 -6.25 -17.67
N GLU A 191 -4.50 -7.25 -18.01
CA GLU A 191 -4.22 -8.17 -19.11
C GLU A 191 -4.27 -7.47 -20.48
N ASP A 192 -5.07 -6.42 -20.64
CA ASP A 192 -5.18 -5.67 -21.90
C ASP A 192 -3.83 -5.07 -22.31
N PHE A 193 -3.01 -4.68 -21.34
CA PHE A 193 -1.64 -4.21 -21.62
C PHE A 193 -0.75 -5.28 -22.25
N SER A 194 -1.06 -6.56 -22.03
CA SER A 194 -0.31 -7.67 -22.62
C SER A 194 -0.66 -7.93 -24.09
N HIS A 195 -1.81 -7.44 -24.54
CA HIS A 195 -2.36 -7.69 -25.88
C HIS A 195 -2.45 -6.42 -26.74
N ALA A 196 -2.19 -5.25 -26.17
CA ALA A 196 -2.26 -3.98 -26.91
C ALA A 196 -1.11 -3.83 -27.91
N ASP A 197 -1.41 -3.48 -29.17
CA ASP A 197 -0.40 -3.17 -30.18
C ASP A 197 0.25 -1.81 -29.90
N VAL A 198 -0.50 -0.85 -29.39
CA VAL A 198 -0.02 0.49 -29.07
C VAL A 198 -0.45 0.87 -27.66
N ILE A 199 0.51 1.35 -26.85
CA ILE A 199 0.27 1.87 -25.50
C ILE A 199 0.75 3.33 -25.44
N MET A 200 -0.14 4.24 -25.06
CA MET A 200 0.19 5.65 -24.91
C MET A 200 0.21 6.04 -23.41
N LEU A 201 1.33 6.61 -22.98
CA LEU A 201 1.51 7.14 -21.61
C LEU A 201 1.52 8.66 -21.66
N ILE A 202 0.50 9.29 -21.09
CA ILE A 202 0.33 10.75 -21.10
C ILE A 202 0.48 11.28 -19.68
N GLY A 203 1.48 12.14 -19.44
CA GLY A 203 1.72 12.77 -18.13
C GLY A 203 1.97 11.81 -16.97
N ALA A 204 2.27 10.54 -17.24
CA ALA A 204 2.37 9.50 -16.24
C ALA A 204 3.82 9.05 -15.99
N ASN A 205 4.23 8.98 -14.71
CA ASN A 205 5.45 8.33 -14.28
C ASN A 205 5.15 6.96 -13.67
N ILE A 206 4.73 6.01 -14.51
CA ILE A 206 4.34 4.66 -14.06
C ILE A 206 5.49 3.86 -13.44
N ALA A 207 6.74 4.24 -13.72
CA ALA A 207 7.90 3.55 -13.17
C ALA A 207 7.99 3.68 -11.66
N ASP A 208 7.66 4.86 -11.13
CA ASP A 208 7.71 5.16 -9.71
C ASP A 208 6.36 4.93 -9.03
N ASN A 209 5.26 5.37 -9.69
CA ASN A 209 3.92 5.30 -9.11
C ASN A 209 3.32 3.89 -9.16
N HIS A 210 3.47 3.18 -10.30
CA HIS A 210 2.88 1.87 -10.56
C HIS A 210 3.89 0.90 -11.18
N PRO A 211 4.97 0.49 -10.45
CA PRO A 211 6.07 -0.29 -11.02
C PRO A 211 5.62 -1.63 -11.63
N ILE A 212 4.65 -2.30 -11.04
CA ILE A 212 4.16 -3.59 -11.54
C ILE A 212 3.40 -3.41 -12.85
N LEU A 213 2.59 -2.37 -13.01
CA LEU A 213 1.97 -2.04 -14.28
C LEU A 213 3.03 -1.79 -15.38
N LYS A 214 4.11 -1.09 -15.05
CA LYS A 214 5.25 -0.92 -15.98
C LYS A 214 5.83 -2.25 -16.41
N LEU A 215 5.90 -3.25 -15.51
CA LEU A 215 6.41 -4.58 -15.87
C LEU A 215 5.51 -5.31 -16.87
N HIS A 216 4.18 -5.20 -16.73
CA HIS A 216 3.23 -5.72 -17.73
C HIS A 216 3.47 -5.09 -19.10
N ILE A 217 3.60 -3.75 -19.17
CA ILE A 217 3.89 -3.04 -20.42
C ILE A 217 5.25 -3.46 -21.01
N ALA A 218 6.28 -3.61 -20.17
CA ALA A 218 7.59 -4.04 -20.62
C ALA A 218 7.61 -5.49 -21.14
N LYS A 219 6.78 -6.36 -20.55
CA LYS A 219 6.59 -7.74 -21.02
C LYS A 219 5.95 -7.76 -22.41
N ASN A 220 4.89 -6.96 -22.63
CA ASN A 220 4.24 -6.83 -23.93
C ASN A 220 5.28 -6.49 -25.03
N LYS A 221 6.10 -5.46 -24.83
CA LYS A 221 7.12 -5.06 -25.81
C LYS A 221 8.08 -6.20 -26.19
N LYS A 222 8.40 -7.09 -25.25
CA LYS A 222 9.31 -8.23 -25.51
C LYS A 222 8.63 -9.36 -26.28
N THR A 223 7.35 -9.57 -26.05
CA THR A 223 6.61 -10.71 -26.61
C THR A 223 5.91 -10.41 -27.91
N THR A 224 5.38 -9.21 -28.09
CA THR A 224 4.55 -8.82 -29.25
C THR A 224 5.21 -7.79 -30.16
N GLY A 225 6.33 -7.21 -29.75
CA GLY A 225 6.93 -6.08 -30.49
C GLY A 225 6.16 -4.76 -30.33
N GLY A 226 5.18 -4.71 -29.42
CA GLY A 226 4.31 -3.55 -29.21
C GLY A 226 5.07 -2.24 -29.05
N VAL A 227 4.52 -1.18 -29.61
CA VAL A 227 5.09 0.18 -29.56
C VAL A 227 4.40 0.94 -28.44
N TRP A 228 5.17 1.65 -27.62
CA TRP A 228 4.62 2.53 -26.61
C TRP A 228 5.19 3.94 -26.72
N TRP A 229 4.29 4.92 -26.62
CA TRP A 229 4.58 6.32 -26.71
C TRP A 229 4.50 6.97 -25.34
N ARG A 230 5.53 7.73 -24.96
CA ARG A 230 5.53 8.53 -23.75
C ARG A 230 5.39 10.00 -24.12
N CYS A 231 4.26 10.60 -23.85
CA CYS A 231 4.07 12.04 -23.92
C CYS A 231 4.40 12.65 -22.54
N ARG A 232 5.42 13.50 -22.46
CA ARG A 232 5.65 14.36 -21.30
C ARG A 232 4.84 15.63 -21.52
N LEU A 233 3.91 15.90 -20.64
CA LEU A 233 3.38 17.25 -20.50
C LEU A 233 4.44 18.04 -19.76
N SER A 234 5.05 18.99 -20.43
CA SER A 234 6.05 19.92 -19.90
C SER A 234 5.43 20.79 -18.80
#